data_4e9569b9de8b0fdc16015690571407f1
#
_entry.id   4e9569b9de8b0fdc16015690571407f1
#
_cell.length_a   1.000
_cell.length_b   1.000
_cell.length_c   1.000
_cell.angle_alpha   90.00
_cell.angle_beta   90.00
_cell.angle_gamma   90.00
#
_symmetry.space_group_name_H-M   'P 1'
#
loop_
_entity.id
_entity.type
_entity.pdbx_description
1 polymer ?
#
loop_
_entity_poly.entity_id
_entity_poly.type
_entity_poly.pdbx_seq_one_letter_code
_entity_poly.pdbx_strand_id
1 'polypeptide(L)'
;MKLKTFIAPALAGLAAALLGFSANAHHSTAMFDWGKEKKLEGTIDKFQWTQPHTFIWVKVPGKGGKEEQWGFEGMSPSWLGRHEWSARSLATGQKVSLDYYPLRDGRQGGFFVRVKMPDGRVLEALPGGPGRGPPPASAASSK
;
A
#
# COMPACT_ATOMS: atom_id res chain seq x y z
N MET A 1 53.43 36.94 -16.03
CA MET A 1 52.84 35.84 -15.21
C MET A 1 51.45 35.50 -15.78
N LYS A 2 51.30 34.30 -16.37
CA LYS A 2 50.01 33.86 -16.94
C LYS A 2 49.27 33.00 -15.92
N LEU A 3 48.22 33.53 -15.34
CA LEU A 3 47.35 32.81 -14.43
C LEU A 3 46.47 31.87 -15.29
N LYS A 4 46.80 30.57 -15.33
CA LYS A 4 46.06 29.57 -16.07
C LYS A 4 44.86 29.10 -15.22
N THR A 5 43.71 29.29 -15.78
CA THR A 5 42.35 28.95 -15.34
C THR A 5 42.18 27.46 -15.02
N PHE A 6 42.06 27.09 -13.73
CA PHE A 6 41.72 25.74 -13.27
C PHE A 6 40.24 25.61 -12.83
N ILE A 7 39.32 26.38 -13.45
CA ILE A 7 37.91 26.39 -13.03
C ILE A 7 37.07 25.39 -13.79
N ALA A 8 37.49 24.90 -14.97
CA ALA A 8 36.68 24.04 -15.82
C ALA A 8 36.38 22.62 -15.28
N PRO A 9 37.26 21.90 -14.55
CA PRO A 9 36.95 20.55 -14.09
C PRO A 9 36.02 20.49 -12.85
N ALA A 10 35.93 21.56 -12.07
CA ALA A 10 35.11 21.58 -10.83
C ALA A 10 33.58 21.65 -11.12
N LEU A 11 33.19 22.35 -12.20
CA LEU A 11 31.76 22.43 -12.58
C LEU A 11 31.25 21.14 -13.23
N ALA A 12 32.07 20.40 -13.93
CA ALA A 12 31.67 19.14 -14.56
C ALA A 12 31.41 18.02 -13.52
N GLY A 13 32.17 18.02 -12.40
CA GLY A 13 31.97 17.08 -11.30
C GLY A 13 30.66 17.31 -10.52
N LEU A 14 30.27 18.57 -10.34
CA LEU A 14 29.04 18.90 -9.63
C LEU A 14 27.77 18.60 -10.45
N ALA A 15 27.82 18.78 -11.77
CA ALA A 15 26.71 18.42 -12.67
C ALA A 15 26.48 16.91 -12.74
N ALA A 16 27.51 16.08 -12.68
CA ALA A 16 27.40 14.62 -12.65
C ALA A 16 26.82 14.08 -11.34
N ALA A 17 27.04 14.75 -10.21
CA ALA A 17 26.48 14.36 -8.90
C ALA A 17 24.98 14.60 -8.78
N LEU A 18 24.38 15.47 -9.60
CA LEU A 18 22.95 15.79 -9.56
C LEU A 18 22.09 14.85 -10.43
N LEU A 19 22.69 13.98 -11.25
CA LEU A 19 21.96 13.04 -12.12
C LEU A 19 21.74 11.65 -11.50
N GLY A 20 22.18 11.43 -10.25
CA GLY A 20 22.26 10.10 -9.64
C GLY A 20 21.11 9.68 -8.72
N PHE A 21 20.08 10.46 -8.48
CA PHE A 21 19.03 10.09 -7.53
C PHE A 21 17.63 10.07 -8.14
N SER A 22 17.45 9.26 -9.17
CA SER A 22 16.13 8.68 -9.39
C SER A 22 15.94 7.58 -8.36
N ALA A 23 15.59 7.93 -7.13
CA ALA A 23 15.08 6.95 -6.17
C ALA A 23 13.76 6.44 -6.75
N ASN A 24 13.81 5.34 -7.52
CA ASN A 24 12.66 4.55 -7.86
C ASN A 24 12.10 3.93 -6.58
N ALA A 25 11.36 4.72 -5.80
CA ALA A 25 10.48 4.24 -4.77
C ALA A 25 9.23 3.62 -5.42
N HIS A 26 9.44 2.72 -6.39
CA HIS A 26 8.41 1.80 -6.81
C HIS A 26 8.30 0.77 -5.68
N HIS A 27 7.33 0.97 -4.80
CA HIS A 27 6.88 -0.10 -3.92
C HIS A 27 6.56 -1.28 -4.82
N SER A 28 7.43 -2.28 -4.75
CA SER A 28 7.31 -3.45 -5.62
C SER A 28 6.06 -4.23 -5.24
N THR A 29 5.05 -4.25 -6.10
CA THR A 29 3.88 -5.10 -5.95
C THR A 29 4.25 -6.59 -5.94
N ALA A 30 5.51 -6.92 -6.28
CA ALA A 30 6.06 -8.27 -6.26
C ALA A 30 6.12 -8.91 -4.86
N MET A 31 6.02 -8.10 -3.79
CA MET A 31 5.97 -8.61 -2.41
C MET A 31 4.68 -9.36 -2.08
N PHE A 32 3.60 -9.17 -2.84
CA PHE A 32 2.32 -9.84 -2.62
C PHE A 32 2.18 -11.08 -3.50
N ASP A 33 1.52 -12.13 -2.96
CA ASP A 33 1.20 -13.35 -3.71
C ASP A 33 -0.16 -13.18 -4.41
N TRP A 34 -0.16 -12.58 -5.58
CA TRP A 34 -1.34 -12.30 -6.38
C TRP A 34 -2.11 -13.54 -6.87
N GLY A 35 -1.52 -14.71 -6.74
CA GLY A 35 -2.16 -15.99 -7.04
C GLY A 35 -2.99 -16.57 -5.89
N LYS A 36 -2.93 -15.98 -4.69
CA LYS A 36 -3.56 -16.52 -3.48
C LYS A 36 -4.40 -15.45 -2.78
N GLU A 37 -5.68 -15.39 -3.09
CA GLU A 37 -6.60 -14.57 -2.30
C GLU A 37 -6.94 -15.31 -0.99
N LYS A 38 -6.88 -14.58 0.12
CA LYS A 38 -7.22 -15.05 1.46
C LYS A 38 -8.25 -14.16 2.10
N LYS A 39 -8.92 -14.70 3.12
CA LYS A 39 -9.88 -13.97 3.94
C LYS A 39 -9.39 -13.92 5.39
N LEU A 40 -9.63 -12.78 6.03
CA LEU A 40 -9.35 -12.54 7.44
C LEU A 40 -10.55 -11.86 8.08
N GLU A 41 -10.93 -12.30 9.27
CA GLU A 41 -11.90 -11.60 10.12
C GLU A 41 -11.19 -10.97 11.30
N GLY A 42 -11.58 -9.74 11.64
CA GLY A 42 -10.97 -9.04 12.75
C GLY A 42 -11.63 -7.70 13.04
N THR A 43 -11.00 -6.93 13.90
CA THR A 43 -11.46 -5.61 14.32
C THR A 43 -10.52 -4.54 13.82
N ILE A 44 -11.05 -3.50 13.20
CA ILE A 44 -10.25 -2.36 12.74
C ILE A 44 -9.57 -1.70 13.93
N ASP A 45 -8.25 -1.67 13.89
CA ASP A 45 -7.43 -0.90 14.83
C ASP A 45 -7.22 0.52 14.32
N LYS A 46 -6.87 0.65 13.04
CA LYS A 46 -6.65 1.94 12.38
C LYS A 46 -6.92 1.84 10.88
N PHE A 47 -7.55 2.86 10.32
CA PHE A 47 -7.60 3.10 8.88
C PHE A 47 -6.80 4.36 8.54
N GLN A 48 -5.76 4.21 7.76
CA GLN A 48 -4.87 5.28 7.36
C GLN A 48 -5.16 5.68 5.91
N TRP A 49 -5.71 6.89 5.74
CA TRP A 49 -6.07 7.48 4.45
C TRP A 49 -5.00 8.48 4.02
N THR A 50 -3.89 7.98 3.48
CA THR A 50 -2.72 8.79 3.12
C THR A 50 -2.17 8.41 1.75
N GLN A 51 -1.54 9.36 1.06
CA GLN A 51 -0.75 9.12 -0.15
C GLN A 51 0.62 8.52 0.23
N PRO A 52 1.21 7.67 -0.61
CA PRO A 52 0.68 7.17 -1.89
C PRO A 52 -0.29 6.00 -1.74
N HIS A 53 -0.35 5.36 -0.57
CA HIS A 53 -1.16 4.17 -0.31
C HIS A 53 -1.98 4.31 0.97
N THR A 54 -3.17 3.71 0.98
CA THR A 54 -3.95 3.54 2.19
C THR A 54 -3.49 2.29 2.94
N PHE A 55 -3.72 2.27 4.27
CA PHE A 55 -3.43 1.10 5.10
C PHE A 55 -4.59 0.82 6.05
N ILE A 56 -4.89 -0.47 6.21
CA ILE A 56 -5.82 -0.97 7.23
C ILE A 56 -5.02 -1.81 8.22
N TRP A 57 -5.11 -1.45 9.49
CA TRP A 57 -4.58 -2.24 10.60
C TRP A 57 -5.73 -2.95 11.27
N VAL A 58 -5.60 -4.27 11.43
CA VAL A 58 -6.65 -5.15 11.97
C VAL A 58 -6.11 -5.94 13.15
N LYS A 59 -6.84 -5.96 14.24
CA LYS A 59 -6.61 -6.84 15.37
C LYS A 59 -7.33 -8.15 15.15
N VAL A 60 -6.61 -9.25 15.30
CA VAL A 60 -7.09 -10.61 15.08
C VAL A 60 -6.82 -11.42 16.35
N PRO A 61 -7.75 -12.27 16.79
CA PRO A 61 -7.47 -13.20 17.86
C PRO A 61 -6.29 -14.12 17.50
N GLY A 62 -5.23 -14.06 18.27
CA GLY A 62 -4.05 -14.89 18.10
C GLY A 62 -4.00 -16.06 19.06
N LYS A 63 -2.92 -16.81 19.01
CA LYS A 63 -2.69 -17.96 19.89
C LYS A 63 -2.58 -17.53 21.35
N GLY A 64 -3.20 -18.30 22.25
CA GLY A 64 -3.13 -18.07 23.68
C GLY A 64 -3.88 -16.81 24.15
N GLY A 65 -4.90 -16.33 23.41
CA GLY A 65 -5.73 -15.20 23.78
C GLY A 65 -5.06 -13.83 23.61
N LYS A 66 -3.88 -13.77 23.00
CA LYS A 66 -3.23 -12.51 22.65
C LYS A 66 -3.78 -12.00 21.33
N GLU A 67 -3.95 -10.68 21.21
CA GLU A 67 -4.28 -10.05 19.93
C GLU A 67 -3.03 -9.94 19.06
N GLU A 68 -3.18 -10.26 17.79
CA GLU A 68 -2.18 -10.06 16.75
C GLU A 68 -2.60 -8.88 15.88
N GLN A 69 -1.66 -8.01 15.53
CA GLN A 69 -1.91 -6.90 14.62
C GLN A 69 -1.46 -7.26 13.19
N TRP A 70 -2.38 -7.12 12.25
CA TRP A 70 -2.15 -7.37 10.84
C TRP A 70 -2.25 -6.06 10.06
N GLY A 71 -1.30 -5.83 9.13
CA GLY A 71 -1.26 -4.61 8.32
C GLY A 71 -1.55 -4.90 6.85
N PHE A 72 -2.49 -4.17 6.26
CA PHE A 72 -2.87 -4.34 4.87
C PHE A 72 -2.69 -3.05 4.10
N GLU A 73 -1.89 -3.10 3.06
CA GLU A 73 -1.73 -2.02 2.08
C GLU A 73 -2.89 -2.05 1.08
N GLY A 74 -3.28 -0.90 0.55
CA GLY A 74 -4.29 -0.79 -0.49
C GLY A 74 -3.93 0.23 -1.54
N MET A 75 -4.90 0.52 -2.39
CA MET A 75 -4.78 1.54 -3.43
C MET A 75 -4.63 2.94 -2.84
N SER A 76 -4.23 3.89 -3.68
CA SER A 76 -4.15 5.30 -3.28
C SER A 76 -5.53 5.87 -2.89
N PRO A 77 -5.59 6.90 -2.03
CA PRO A 77 -6.83 7.61 -1.74
C PRO A 77 -7.55 8.12 -2.98
N SER A 78 -6.80 8.58 -3.98
CA SER A 78 -7.36 9.07 -5.26
C SER A 78 -8.04 7.95 -6.06
N TRP A 79 -7.50 6.73 -6.02
CA TRP A 79 -8.14 5.57 -6.64
C TRP A 79 -9.39 5.16 -5.87
N LEU A 80 -9.25 4.93 -4.57
CA LEU A 80 -10.32 4.45 -3.72
C LEU A 80 -11.50 5.42 -3.66
N GLY A 81 -11.25 6.74 -3.69
CA GLY A 81 -12.31 7.75 -3.72
C GLY A 81 -13.22 7.69 -4.93
N ARG A 82 -12.75 7.12 -6.05
CA ARG A 82 -13.58 6.83 -7.23
C ARG A 82 -14.39 5.53 -7.12
N HIS A 83 -14.17 4.76 -6.05
CA HIS A 83 -14.79 3.47 -5.77
C HIS A 83 -15.53 3.47 -4.42
N GLU A 84 -16.21 4.56 -4.11
CA GLU A 84 -17.08 4.73 -2.93
C GLU A 84 -16.35 4.74 -1.58
N TRP A 85 -15.01 4.81 -1.57
CA TRP A 85 -14.24 4.93 -0.34
C TRP A 85 -14.01 6.39 0.05
N SER A 86 -13.87 6.62 1.35
CA SER A 86 -13.46 7.88 1.94
C SER A 86 -12.63 7.65 3.19
N ALA A 87 -12.03 8.69 3.74
CA ALA A 87 -11.31 8.60 5.02
C ALA A 87 -12.19 8.12 6.20
N ARG A 88 -13.51 8.15 6.04
CA ARG A 88 -14.50 7.73 7.05
C ARG A 88 -15.14 6.37 6.75
N SER A 89 -14.66 5.65 5.73
CA SER A 89 -15.23 4.36 5.33
C SER A 89 -15.09 3.28 6.40
N LEU A 90 -14.03 3.32 7.18
CA LEU A 90 -13.79 2.38 8.28
C LEU A 90 -13.54 3.14 9.58
N ALA A 91 -14.11 2.63 10.67
CA ALA A 91 -13.92 3.17 12.01
C ALA A 91 -13.16 2.19 12.91
N THR A 92 -12.31 2.72 13.80
CA THR A 92 -11.66 1.93 14.86
C THR A 92 -12.70 1.21 15.71
N GLY A 93 -12.46 -0.06 16.04
CA GLY A 93 -13.37 -0.92 16.78
C GLY A 93 -14.42 -1.63 15.92
N GLN A 94 -14.51 -1.32 14.63
CA GLN A 94 -15.46 -1.96 13.71
C GLN A 94 -15.00 -3.38 13.36
N LYS A 95 -15.88 -4.37 13.50
CA LYS A 95 -15.64 -5.73 13.02
C LYS A 95 -15.77 -5.76 11.50
N VAL A 96 -14.87 -6.48 10.82
CA VAL A 96 -14.86 -6.62 9.37
C VAL A 96 -14.42 -8.00 8.95
N SER A 97 -14.80 -8.39 7.74
CA SER A 97 -14.18 -9.47 6.98
C SER A 97 -13.45 -8.87 5.80
N LEU A 98 -12.17 -9.18 5.64
CA LEU A 98 -11.27 -8.57 4.68
C LEU A 98 -10.70 -9.64 3.75
N ASP A 99 -10.87 -9.47 2.44
CA ASP A 99 -10.23 -10.29 1.42
C ASP A 99 -8.93 -9.62 0.97
N TYR A 100 -7.84 -10.39 0.84
CA TYR A 100 -6.52 -9.85 0.60
C TYR A 100 -5.57 -10.83 -0.10
N TYR A 101 -4.55 -10.30 -0.76
CA TYR A 101 -3.39 -11.03 -1.23
C TYR A 101 -2.28 -11.00 -0.18
N PRO A 102 -1.80 -12.16 0.32
CA PRO A 102 -0.81 -12.20 1.41
C PRO A 102 0.57 -11.75 0.95
N LEU A 103 1.40 -11.34 1.92
CA LEU A 103 2.82 -11.17 1.71
C LEU A 103 3.48 -12.52 1.40
N ARG A 104 4.40 -12.57 0.42
CA ARG A 104 5.13 -13.79 0.03
C ARG A 104 6.06 -14.31 1.12
N ASP A 105 6.56 -13.42 1.96
CA ASP A 105 7.48 -13.75 3.06
C ASP A 105 6.77 -14.30 4.31
N GLY A 106 5.44 -14.42 4.28
CA GLY A 106 4.64 -14.99 5.36
C GLY A 106 4.38 -14.06 6.55
N ARG A 107 4.83 -12.81 6.52
CA ARG A 107 4.48 -11.83 7.55
C ARG A 107 2.96 -11.60 7.60
N GLN A 108 2.49 -11.15 8.75
CA GLN A 108 1.08 -10.85 9.01
C GLN A 108 0.64 -9.59 8.26
N GLY A 109 -0.04 -9.79 7.12
CA GLY A 109 -0.51 -8.70 6.28
C GLY A 109 -0.61 -9.07 4.81
N GLY A 110 -0.87 -8.05 3.99
CA GLY A 110 -1.03 -8.23 2.57
C GLY A 110 -1.55 -6.98 1.87
N PHE A 111 -2.10 -7.17 0.69
CA PHE A 111 -2.79 -6.14 -0.08
C PHE A 111 -4.29 -6.39 -0.03
N PHE A 112 -5.08 -5.44 0.53
CA PHE A 112 -6.53 -5.65 0.66
C PHE A 112 -7.26 -5.43 -0.67
N VAL A 113 -8.25 -6.29 -0.91
CA VAL A 113 -9.06 -6.33 -2.14
C VAL A 113 -10.45 -5.78 -1.89
N ARG A 114 -11.07 -6.23 -0.81
CA ARG A 114 -12.40 -5.79 -0.38
C ARG A 114 -12.56 -5.90 1.12
N VAL A 115 -13.47 -5.10 1.64
CA VAL A 115 -13.86 -5.13 3.06
C VAL A 115 -15.37 -5.27 3.15
N LYS A 116 -15.83 -6.32 3.85
CA LYS A 116 -17.24 -6.56 4.17
C LYS A 116 -17.50 -6.12 5.61
N MET A 117 -18.50 -5.29 5.80
CA MET A 117 -18.97 -4.80 7.08
C MET A 117 -20.03 -5.72 7.71
N PRO A 118 -20.31 -5.61 9.02
CA PRO A 118 -21.33 -6.40 9.70
C PRO A 118 -22.76 -6.18 9.16
N ASP A 119 -23.04 -4.98 8.64
CA ASP A 119 -24.31 -4.62 8.01
C ASP A 119 -24.52 -5.20 6.59
N GLY A 120 -23.52 -5.95 6.09
CA GLY A 120 -23.52 -6.57 4.79
C GLY A 120 -22.98 -5.70 3.65
N ARG A 121 -22.68 -4.42 3.89
CA ARG A 121 -22.02 -3.58 2.87
C ARG A 121 -20.66 -4.13 2.53
N VAL A 122 -20.30 -4.03 1.24
CA VAL A 122 -18.99 -4.43 0.73
C VAL A 122 -18.36 -3.24 0.03
N LEU A 123 -17.13 -2.90 0.42
CA LEU A 123 -16.31 -1.91 -0.27
C LEU A 123 -15.22 -2.62 -1.07
N GLU A 124 -15.24 -2.43 -2.38
CA GLU A 124 -14.26 -3.00 -3.31
C GLU A 124 -13.08 -2.04 -3.48
N ALA A 125 -11.88 -2.49 -3.15
CA ALA A 125 -10.65 -1.72 -3.38
C ALA A 125 -9.99 -2.07 -4.73
N LEU A 126 -10.14 -3.32 -5.17
CA LEU A 126 -9.76 -3.79 -6.50
C LEU A 126 -10.97 -4.40 -7.18
N PRO A 127 -11.77 -3.62 -7.94
CA PRO A 127 -12.91 -4.15 -8.66
C PRO A 127 -12.49 -5.22 -9.67
N GLY A 128 -13.20 -6.34 -9.69
CA GLY A 128 -13.04 -7.37 -10.72
C GLY A 128 -12.80 -8.78 -10.25
N GLY A 129 -12.84 -9.05 -8.96
CA GLY A 129 -12.82 -10.40 -8.42
C GLY A 129 -11.45 -11.07 -8.31
N PRO A 130 -11.42 -12.32 -7.83
CA PRO A 130 -10.20 -13.07 -7.56
C PRO A 130 -9.32 -13.27 -8.79
N GLY A 131 -7.99 -13.25 -8.61
CA GLY A 131 -7.03 -13.63 -9.65
C GLY A 131 -6.63 -12.53 -10.63
N ARG A 132 -6.97 -11.27 -10.39
CA ARG A 132 -6.65 -10.16 -11.31
C ARG A 132 -5.19 -9.68 -11.33
N GLY A 133 -4.34 -10.22 -10.49
CA GLY A 133 -2.94 -9.80 -10.44
C GLY A 133 -2.75 -8.39 -9.85
N PRO A 134 -1.54 -7.84 -9.95
CA PRO A 134 -1.22 -6.54 -9.38
C PRO A 134 -2.03 -5.41 -10.04
N PRO A 135 -2.38 -4.36 -9.28
CA PRO A 135 -3.01 -3.18 -9.84
C PRO A 135 -2.12 -2.56 -10.91
N PRO A 136 -2.71 -1.94 -11.95
CA PRO A 136 -1.92 -1.26 -12.97
C PRO A 136 -1.06 -0.16 -12.34
N ALA A 137 0.17 -0.01 -12.81
CA ALA A 137 1.14 0.95 -12.28
C ALA A 137 0.60 2.40 -12.28
N SER A 138 -0.26 2.76 -13.25
CA SER A 138 -0.93 4.05 -13.32
C SER A 138 -1.89 4.33 -12.15
N ALA A 139 -2.43 3.29 -11.52
CA ALA A 139 -3.35 3.44 -10.39
C ALA A 139 -2.61 3.67 -9.07
N ALA A 140 -1.34 3.24 -8.97
CA ALA A 140 -0.49 3.46 -7.81
C ALA A 140 0.14 4.86 -7.78
N SER A 141 0.20 5.56 -8.93
CA SER A 141 0.98 6.81 -9.10
C SER A 141 0.12 8.06 -9.28
N SER A 142 -1.20 8.01 -9.12
CA SER A 142 -2.03 9.22 -9.27
C SER A 142 -1.74 10.19 -8.11
N LYS A 143 -0.98 11.24 -8.45
CA LYS A 143 -0.71 12.41 -7.58
C LYS A 143 -1.99 13.14 -7.22
#